data_202b706726f950e8e817c9643cdfef6c
#
_entry.id   202b706726f950e8e817c9643cdfef6c
#
_cell.length_a   1.000
_cell.length_b   1.000
_cell.length_c   1.000
_cell.angle_alpha   90.00
_cell.angle_beta   90.00
_cell.angle_gamma   90.00
#
_symmetry.space_group_name_H-M   'P 1'
#
loop_
_entity.id
_entity.type
_entity.pdbx_description
1 polymer ?
#
loop_
_entity_poly.entity_id
_entity_poly.type
_entity_poly.pdbx_seq_one_letter_code
_entity_poly.pdbx_strand_id
1 'polypeptide(L)'
;DCTILGADGFESEKLVELAGSENLNNCYYSTAYTTVNASDELTAFVDAYTKEYGEAPNMFSALTYDATNLGLQALEKAGKTGADLQKAIADTKFDGLTGSFTFDKTHSPKKSVLVVNLVDGVQTEAVSVDPNK
;
A
#
# COMPACT_ATOMS: atom_id res chain seq x y z
N ASP A 1 -29.53 -1.13 7.40
CA ASP A 1 -28.12 -1.40 7.11
C ASP A 1 -27.65 -0.45 6.00
N CYS A 2 -26.57 0.29 6.27
CA CYS A 2 -25.97 1.21 5.32
C CYS A 2 -24.55 0.70 4.98
N THR A 3 -24.22 0.66 3.70
CA THR A 3 -22.85 0.39 3.27
C THR A 3 -21.97 1.62 3.52
N ILE A 4 -20.84 1.45 4.17
CA ILE A 4 -19.85 2.50 4.41
C ILE A 4 -18.73 2.36 3.38
N LEU A 5 -18.43 3.44 2.69
CA LEU A 5 -17.31 3.51 1.75
C LEU A 5 -16.29 4.54 2.24
N GLY A 6 -15.05 4.10 2.45
CA GLY A 6 -13.95 4.92 2.91
C GLY A 6 -12.82 5.01 1.89
N ALA A 7 -11.96 6.00 2.06
CA ALA A 7 -10.68 6.11 1.37
C ALA A 7 -9.55 5.51 2.23
N ASP A 8 -8.32 5.61 1.78
CA ASP A 8 -7.12 5.04 2.41
C ASP A 8 -6.89 5.50 3.87
N GLY A 9 -7.35 6.68 4.23
CA GLY A 9 -7.32 7.17 5.62
C GLY A 9 -8.17 6.37 6.61
N PHE A 10 -9.00 5.43 6.15
CA PHE A 10 -9.73 4.48 6.99
C PHE A 10 -8.83 3.36 7.55
N GLU A 11 -7.64 3.13 6.99
CA GLU A 11 -6.70 2.16 7.52
C GLU A 11 -6.03 2.68 8.79
N SER A 12 -6.69 2.44 9.93
CA SER A 12 -6.19 2.83 11.23
C SER A 12 -6.78 1.94 12.32
N GLU A 13 -5.95 1.50 13.25
CA GLU A 13 -6.41 0.81 14.47
C GLU A 13 -7.38 1.69 15.29
N LYS A 14 -7.24 3.02 15.18
CA LYS A 14 -8.15 3.98 15.81
C LYS A 14 -9.57 3.90 15.25
N LEU A 15 -9.76 3.46 14.02
CA LEU A 15 -11.09 3.24 13.47
C LEU A 15 -11.86 2.22 14.31
N VAL A 16 -11.24 1.07 14.59
CA VAL A 16 -11.84 0.00 15.39
C VAL A 16 -12.03 0.44 16.84
N GLU A 17 -11.02 1.09 17.42
CA GLU A 17 -11.08 1.60 18.80
C GLU A 17 -12.22 2.60 19.02
N LEU A 18 -12.45 3.52 18.08
CA LEU A 18 -13.43 4.59 18.22
C LEU A 18 -14.83 4.21 17.77
N ALA A 19 -14.95 3.41 16.72
CA ALA A 19 -16.24 3.02 16.17
C ALA A 19 -16.85 1.80 16.87
N GLY A 20 -16.01 0.94 17.46
CA GLY A 20 -16.39 -0.40 17.91
C GLY A 20 -16.42 -1.40 16.75
N SER A 21 -15.84 -2.58 16.95
CA SER A 21 -15.73 -3.60 15.91
C SER A 21 -17.10 -4.03 15.36
N GLU A 22 -18.11 -4.14 16.20
CA GLU A 22 -19.47 -4.52 15.85
C GLU A 22 -20.17 -3.54 14.89
N ASN A 23 -19.69 -2.31 14.79
CA ASN A 23 -20.21 -1.28 13.89
C ASN A 23 -19.47 -1.24 12.53
N LEU A 24 -18.39 -2.01 12.41
CA LEU A 24 -17.54 -2.07 11.22
C LEU A 24 -17.83 -3.34 10.40
N ASN A 25 -19.09 -3.51 10.05
CA ASN A 25 -19.58 -4.52 9.13
C ASN A 25 -20.13 -3.81 7.87
N ASN A 26 -20.05 -4.47 6.71
CA ASN A 26 -20.43 -3.88 5.43
C ASN A 26 -19.70 -2.53 5.17
N CYS A 27 -18.44 -2.47 5.58
CA CYS A 27 -17.55 -1.32 5.46
C CYS A 27 -16.41 -1.64 4.50
N TYR A 28 -16.27 -0.84 3.46
CA TYR A 28 -15.26 -1.01 2.43
C TYR A 28 -14.39 0.23 2.35
N TYR A 29 -13.09 0.06 2.10
CA TYR A 29 -12.21 1.18 1.84
C TYR A 29 -11.09 0.82 0.87
N SER A 30 -10.54 1.84 0.20
CA SER A 30 -9.38 1.67 -0.66
C SER A 30 -8.10 1.70 0.16
N THR A 31 -7.15 0.84 -0.19
CA THR A 31 -5.81 0.83 0.42
C THR A 31 -4.75 0.39 -0.59
N ALA A 32 -3.50 0.66 -0.30
CA ALA A 32 -2.36 0.13 -1.06
C ALA A 32 -1.72 -1.11 -0.38
N TYR A 33 -2.20 -1.51 0.80
CA TYR A 33 -1.61 -2.56 1.62
C TYR A 33 -2.68 -3.38 2.32
N THR A 34 -2.50 -4.70 2.36
CA THR A 34 -3.30 -5.62 3.16
C THR A 34 -2.52 -6.91 3.38
N THR A 35 -2.72 -7.53 4.53
CA THR A 35 -2.20 -8.89 4.81
C THR A 35 -3.15 -10.00 4.36
N VAL A 36 -4.33 -9.65 3.84
CA VAL A 36 -5.26 -10.62 3.28
C VAL A 36 -4.69 -11.19 1.97
N ASN A 37 -4.40 -12.48 1.95
CA ASN A 37 -3.74 -13.17 0.83
C ASN A 37 -2.37 -12.57 0.47
N ALA A 38 -1.59 -12.17 1.49
CA ALA A 38 -0.26 -11.60 1.31
C ALA A 38 0.68 -12.51 0.52
N SER A 39 1.55 -11.92 -0.31
CA SER A 39 2.66 -12.66 -0.93
C SER A 39 3.72 -13.05 0.10
N ASP A 40 4.60 -13.98 -0.29
CA ASP A 40 5.72 -14.39 0.57
C ASP A 40 6.64 -13.21 0.91
N GLU A 41 6.89 -12.30 -0.05
CA GLU A 41 7.69 -11.10 0.14
C GLU A 41 7.04 -10.13 1.15
N LEU A 42 5.72 -9.93 1.01
CA LEU A 42 4.99 -9.07 1.95
C LEU A 42 4.97 -9.68 3.35
N THR A 43 4.76 -10.99 3.46
CA THR A 43 4.82 -11.71 4.74
C THR A 43 6.20 -11.56 5.39
N ALA A 44 7.28 -11.76 4.65
CA ALA A 44 8.63 -11.59 5.14
C ALA A 44 8.92 -10.15 5.62
N PHE A 45 8.39 -9.14 4.91
CA PHE A 45 8.48 -7.75 5.35
C PHE A 45 7.74 -7.50 6.67
N VAL A 46 6.50 -8.01 6.80
CA VAL A 46 5.70 -7.88 8.02
C VAL A 46 6.41 -8.52 9.21
N ASP A 47 6.97 -9.73 9.03
CA ASP A 47 7.70 -10.44 10.08
C ASP A 47 8.96 -9.68 10.51
N ALA A 48 9.75 -9.19 9.54
CA ALA A 48 10.96 -8.44 9.81
C ALA A 48 10.66 -7.11 10.52
N TYR A 49 9.64 -6.40 10.07
CA TYR A 49 9.20 -5.14 10.67
C TYR A 49 8.73 -5.36 12.11
N THR A 50 7.86 -6.35 12.32
CA THR A 50 7.31 -6.66 13.63
C THR A 50 8.41 -7.09 14.61
N LYS A 51 9.39 -7.85 14.14
CA LYS A 51 10.55 -8.25 14.96
C LYS A 51 11.40 -7.05 15.38
N GLU A 52 11.59 -6.08 14.51
CA GLU A 52 12.44 -4.91 14.77
C GLU A 52 11.74 -3.87 15.66
N TYR A 53 10.46 -3.60 15.39
CA TYR A 53 9.72 -2.49 16.03
C TYR A 53 8.73 -2.93 17.11
N GLY A 54 8.41 -4.22 17.23
CA GLY A 54 7.48 -4.75 18.22
C GLY A 54 6.00 -4.54 17.88
N GLU A 55 5.69 -3.99 16.71
CA GLU A 55 4.34 -3.74 16.20
C GLU A 55 4.25 -4.07 14.71
N ALA A 56 3.06 -4.38 14.21
CA ALA A 56 2.85 -4.66 12.79
C ALA A 56 3.00 -3.39 11.94
N PRO A 57 3.52 -3.49 10.69
CA PRO A 57 3.55 -2.35 9.77
C PRO A 57 2.14 -1.99 9.33
N ASN A 58 1.94 -0.72 9.02
CA ASN A 58 0.74 -0.20 8.37
C ASN A 58 1.01 0.12 6.88
N MET A 59 0.00 0.63 6.18
CA MET A 59 0.11 1.04 4.78
C MET A 59 1.27 2.02 4.53
N PHE A 60 1.47 3.00 5.43
CA PHE A 60 2.55 3.98 5.26
C PHE A 60 3.93 3.37 5.40
N SER A 61 4.09 2.37 6.28
CA SER A 61 5.34 1.61 6.43
C SER A 61 5.70 0.88 5.13
N ALA A 62 4.74 0.17 4.53
CA ALA A 62 4.93 -0.55 3.27
C ALA A 62 5.18 0.39 2.09
N LEU A 63 4.43 1.49 1.98
CA LEU A 63 4.62 2.50 0.94
C LEU A 63 5.99 3.21 1.05
N THR A 64 6.44 3.49 2.28
CA THR A 64 7.76 4.12 2.52
C THR A 64 8.88 3.16 2.15
N TYR A 65 8.73 1.88 2.47
CA TYR A 65 9.68 0.84 2.05
C TYR A 65 9.80 0.80 0.51
N ASP A 66 8.68 0.74 -0.20
CA ASP A 66 8.65 0.74 -1.66
C ASP A 66 9.25 2.03 -2.25
N ALA A 67 8.88 3.20 -1.70
CA ALA A 67 9.40 4.49 -2.18
C ALA A 67 10.92 4.60 -1.99
N THR A 68 11.44 4.07 -0.87
CA THR A 68 12.88 4.04 -0.60
C THR A 68 13.60 3.14 -1.60
N ASN A 69 13.10 1.93 -1.83
CA ASN A 69 13.70 1.00 -2.79
C ASN A 69 13.64 1.53 -4.22
N LEU A 70 12.53 2.15 -4.63
CA LEU A 70 12.42 2.84 -5.91
C LEU A 70 13.50 3.92 -6.06
N GLY A 71 13.68 4.76 -5.03
CA GLY A 71 14.67 5.82 -5.02
C GLY A 71 16.10 5.28 -5.12
N LEU A 72 16.41 4.22 -4.38
CA LEU A 72 17.75 3.57 -4.42
C LEU A 72 18.03 2.94 -5.78
N GLN A 73 17.09 2.19 -6.36
CA GLN A 73 17.23 1.60 -7.69
C GLN A 73 17.40 2.66 -8.78
N ALA A 74 16.64 3.75 -8.69
CA ALA A 74 16.76 4.85 -9.64
C ALA A 74 18.10 5.58 -9.50
N LEU A 75 18.60 5.78 -8.27
CA LEU A 75 19.89 6.39 -8.01
C LEU A 75 21.04 5.52 -8.53
N GLU A 76 21.00 4.22 -8.31
CA GLU A 76 21.97 3.26 -8.84
C GLU A 76 22.03 3.33 -10.38
N LYS A 77 20.86 3.34 -11.03
CA LYS A 77 20.72 3.44 -12.49
C LYS A 77 21.20 4.79 -13.03
N ALA A 78 20.91 5.89 -12.34
CA ALA A 78 21.31 7.24 -12.77
C ALA A 78 22.77 7.53 -12.48
N GLY A 79 23.37 6.93 -11.46
CA GLY A 79 24.75 7.15 -11.01
C GLY A 79 25.00 8.54 -10.40
N LYS A 80 24.01 9.43 -10.39
CA LYS A 80 24.09 10.79 -9.86
C LYS A 80 22.70 11.35 -9.55
N THR A 81 22.66 12.45 -8.83
CA THR A 81 21.44 13.18 -8.45
C THR A 81 21.01 14.21 -9.51
N GLY A 82 19.93 14.93 -9.26
CA GLY A 82 19.41 15.97 -10.15
C GLY A 82 18.54 15.42 -11.28
N ALA A 83 18.65 16.00 -12.47
CA ALA A 83 17.78 15.69 -13.61
C ALA A 83 17.87 14.23 -14.07
N ASP A 84 19.06 13.61 -13.96
CA ASP A 84 19.25 12.21 -14.35
C ASP A 84 18.52 11.26 -13.37
N LEU A 85 18.57 11.55 -12.08
CA LEU A 85 17.79 10.79 -11.09
C LEU A 85 16.28 10.97 -11.31
N GLN A 86 15.83 12.20 -11.53
CA GLN A 86 14.42 12.48 -11.84
C GLN A 86 13.96 11.67 -13.05
N LYS A 87 14.76 11.66 -14.12
CA LYS A 87 14.46 10.88 -15.33
C LYS A 87 14.46 9.38 -15.04
N ALA A 88 15.42 8.88 -14.28
CA ALA A 88 15.51 7.47 -13.91
C ALA A 88 14.27 7.02 -13.11
N ILE A 89 13.79 7.84 -12.17
CA ILE A 89 12.55 7.57 -11.43
C ILE A 89 11.35 7.51 -12.39
N ALA A 90 11.20 8.53 -13.26
CA ALA A 90 10.08 8.61 -14.18
C ALA A 90 10.03 7.44 -15.18
N ASP A 91 11.19 6.93 -15.60
CA ASP A 91 11.30 5.81 -16.56
C ASP A 91 11.29 4.43 -15.87
N THR A 92 11.19 4.36 -14.55
CA THR A 92 11.24 3.09 -13.82
C THR A 92 9.88 2.37 -13.88
N LYS A 93 9.94 1.08 -14.22
CA LYS A 93 8.89 0.13 -13.89
C LYS A 93 9.28 -0.50 -12.56
N PHE A 94 8.55 -0.17 -11.52
CA PHE A 94 8.81 -0.65 -10.17
C PHE A 94 7.88 -1.81 -9.81
N ASP A 95 8.46 -2.81 -9.16
CA ASP A 95 7.73 -3.96 -8.61
C ASP A 95 8.02 -4.01 -7.11
N GLY A 96 7.04 -3.71 -6.30
CA GLY A 96 7.19 -3.54 -4.86
C GLY A 96 6.17 -4.32 -4.04
N LEU A 97 6.30 -4.23 -2.72
CA LEU A 97 5.40 -4.89 -1.76
C LEU A 97 3.94 -4.48 -1.95
N THR A 98 3.72 -3.22 -2.31
CA THR A 98 2.38 -2.65 -2.50
C THR A 98 1.90 -2.76 -3.94
N GLY A 99 2.58 -3.54 -4.78
CA GLY A 99 2.26 -3.82 -6.18
C GLY A 99 3.16 -3.13 -7.19
N SER A 100 2.98 -3.51 -8.46
CA SER A 100 3.76 -2.99 -9.58
C SER A 100 3.16 -1.71 -10.13
N PHE A 101 4.00 -0.76 -10.55
CA PHE A 101 3.54 0.46 -11.19
C PHE A 101 4.59 1.10 -12.11
N THR A 102 4.12 2.00 -12.95
CA THR A 102 4.90 2.93 -13.78
C THR A 102 4.37 4.33 -13.57
N PHE A 103 5.13 5.35 -13.98
CA PHE A 103 4.65 6.73 -13.96
C PHE A 103 4.11 7.15 -15.33
N ASP A 104 3.10 7.99 -15.33
CA ASP A 104 2.61 8.66 -16.53
C ASP A 104 3.38 9.98 -16.80
N LYS A 105 2.94 10.70 -17.84
CA LYS A 105 3.57 11.97 -18.24
C LYS A 105 3.39 13.12 -17.22
N THR A 106 2.48 12.95 -16.27
CA THR A 106 2.23 13.88 -15.17
C THR A 106 2.92 13.46 -13.87
N HIS A 107 3.77 12.43 -13.95
CA HIS A 107 4.45 11.80 -12.81
C HIS A 107 3.50 11.13 -11.80
N SER A 108 2.29 10.81 -12.24
CA SER A 108 1.34 10.04 -11.44
C SER A 108 1.58 8.54 -11.61
N PRO A 109 1.57 7.75 -10.53
CA PRO A 109 1.74 6.31 -10.64
C PRO A 109 0.49 5.67 -11.27
N LYS A 110 0.71 4.81 -12.26
CA LYS A 110 -0.32 3.90 -12.79
C LYS A 110 -0.26 2.60 -12.00
N LYS A 111 -1.11 2.49 -11.03
CA LYS A 111 -1.11 1.41 -10.03
C LYS A 111 -2.53 0.93 -9.78
N SER A 112 -2.70 -0.39 -9.55
CA SER A 112 -3.94 -0.93 -9.02
C SER A 112 -4.15 -0.51 -7.57
N VAL A 113 -5.40 -0.39 -7.18
CA VAL A 113 -5.82 -0.09 -5.81
C VAL A 113 -6.50 -1.33 -5.23
N LEU A 114 -6.25 -1.62 -3.97
CA LEU A 114 -6.98 -2.63 -3.24
C LEU A 114 -8.25 -2.03 -2.64
N VAL A 115 -9.34 -2.77 -2.73
CA VAL A 115 -10.56 -2.49 -1.96
C VAL A 115 -10.71 -3.63 -0.98
N VAL A 116 -10.74 -3.31 0.30
CA VAL A 116 -10.89 -4.28 1.39
C VAL A 116 -12.26 -4.17 2.03
N ASN A 117 -12.77 -5.29 2.53
CA ASN A 117 -14.00 -5.39 3.30
C ASN A 117 -13.68 -5.65 4.78
N LEU A 118 -14.38 -4.96 5.66
CA LEU A 118 -14.34 -5.22 7.10
C LEU A 118 -15.54 -6.07 7.54
N VAL A 119 -15.24 -7.07 8.35
CA VAL A 119 -16.22 -7.83 9.13
C VAL A 119 -15.76 -7.80 10.59
N ASP A 120 -16.60 -7.27 11.46
CA ASP A 120 -16.29 -7.04 12.87
C ASP A 120 -14.94 -6.29 13.06
N GLY A 121 -14.69 -5.30 12.19
CA GLY A 121 -13.50 -4.47 12.23
C GLY A 121 -12.24 -5.12 11.66
N VAL A 122 -12.30 -6.36 11.16
CA VAL A 122 -11.17 -7.10 10.59
C VAL A 122 -11.27 -7.13 9.07
N GLN A 123 -10.15 -6.91 8.38
CA GLN A 123 -10.06 -7.10 6.93
C GLN A 123 -10.24 -8.59 6.59
N THR A 124 -11.25 -8.93 5.80
CA THR A 124 -11.56 -10.33 5.45
C THR A 124 -11.41 -10.62 3.97
N GLU A 125 -11.62 -9.63 3.13
CA GLU A 125 -11.50 -9.74 1.68
C GLU A 125 -10.73 -8.54 1.12
N ALA A 126 -9.98 -8.79 0.06
CA ALA A 126 -9.28 -7.77 -0.69
C ALA A 126 -9.42 -8.02 -2.19
N VAL A 127 -9.89 -7.02 -2.91
CA VAL A 127 -10.05 -7.05 -4.37
C VAL A 127 -9.14 -6.01 -5.00
N SER A 128 -8.31 -6.43 -5.94
CA SER A 128 -7.47 -5.52 -6.72
C SER A 128 -8.28 -4.91 -7.88
N VAL A 129 -8.31 -3.59 -7.94
CA VAL A 129 -8.97 -2.81 -8.98
C VAL A 129 -7.93 -2.06 -9.78
N ASP A 130 -7.86 -2.33 -11.10
CA ASP A 130 -7.00 -1.60 -12.02
C ASP A 130 -7.78 -0.43 -12.64
N PRO A 131 -7.45 0.84 -12.33
CA PRO A 131 -8.18 2.00 -12.84
C PRO A 131 -7.95 2.25 -14.33
N ASN A 132 -7.06 1.48 -14.99
CA ASN A 132 -6.72 1.63 -16.40
C ASN A 132 -7.41 0.58 -17.30
N LYS A 133 -8.30 -0.23 -16.74
CA LYS A 133 -9.12 -1.23 -17.45
C LYS A 133 -10.56 -0.83 -17.53
#